data_7f0e03077e742469d212f5aa24681ce5
#
_entry.id   7f0e03077e742469d212f5aa24681ce5
#
_cell.length_a   1.000
_cell.length_b   1.000
_cell.length_c   1.000
_cell.angle_alpha   90.00
_cell.angle_beta   90.00
_cell.angle_gamma   90.00
#
_symmetry.space_group_name_H-M   'P 1'
#
loop_
_entity.id
_entity.type
_entity.pdbx_description
1 polymer ?
#
loop_
_entity_poly.entity_id
_entity_poly.type
_entity_poly.pdbx_seq_one_letter_code
_entity_poly.pdbx_strand_id
1 'polypeptide(L)'
;MNMGKISRRETMQMSAAAVAGLSLSALQITEAAAQAAPAPGGLAETELRKITPLPLNADGSAPEHPPGEAGSITGVLWRTRNQTPDIDFDYRRMKIKLDGRGTAKLSGTLTFPDIEKLPRHSQVTLLQCGAPTPRGIVKWTGVRFSEFAKAVGAQSFANYGRLVGSDGYFIDEDMATLMHPQVMLAWLLNDQPILPQHGAPLRLVIPFRYGARSLKAITEIAFTATTFTPQKPWPTDRG
;
A
#
# COMPACT_ATOMS: atom_id res chain seq x y z
N MET A 1 76.16 29.90 3.22
CA MET A 1 75.23 30.07 2.10
C MET A 1 73.84 30.24 2.67
N ASN A 2 73.34 31.47 2.57
CA ASN A 2 72.11 31.89 3.27
C ASN A 2 70.92 31.77 2.30
N MET A 3 70.04 30.83 2.50
CA MET A 3 68.82 30.70 1.68
C MET A 3 67.73 31.64 2.26
N GLY A 4 67.51 32.77 1.59
CA GLY A 4 66.47 33.73 1.95
C GLY A 4 65.10 33.15 1.80
N LYS A 5 64.27 33.34 2.83
CA LYS A 5 62.83 33.00 2.85
C LYS A 5 62.05 33.95 1.97
N ILE A 6 61.50 33.48 0.90
CA ILE A 6 60.57 34.24 0.04
C ILE A 6 59.27 34.53 0.82
N SER A 7 58.85 35.77 0.93
CA SER A 7 57.68 36.18 1.69
C SER A 7 56.37 35.93 0.88
N ARG A 8 55.29 35.63 1.61
CA ARG A 8 53.96 35.39 1.00
C ARG A 8 53.43 36.53 0.12
N ARG A 9 54.04 37.71 0.19
CA ARG A 9 53.66 38.89 -0.64
C ARG A 9 54.26 38.84 -2.05
N GLU A 10 55.38 38.22 -2.23
CA GLU A 10 56.04 38.13 -3.57
C GLU A 10 55.39 37.07 -4.45
N THR A 11 54.78 36.04 -3.87
CA THR A 11 54.06 35.00 -4.64
C THR A 11 52.73 35.52 -5.25
N MET A 12 52.18 36.62 -4.76
CA MET A 12 50.94 37.19 -5.30
C MET A 12 51.16 38.18 -6.47
N GLN A 13 52.37 38.60 -6.72
CA GLN A 13 52.61 39.58 -7.79
C GLN A 13 53.11 38.99 -9.12
N MET A 14 53.34 37.68 -9.18
CA MET A 14 53.76 37.02 -10.41
C MET A 14 52.65 36.33 -11.22
N SER A 15 51.38 36.46 -10.79
CA SER A 15 50.23 35.85 -11.48
C SER A 15 49.42 36.82 -12.36
N ALA A 16 49.88 38.05 -12.58
CA ALA A 16 49.07 39.07 -13.25
C ALA A 16 49.59 39.49 -14.64
N ALA A 17 50.47 38.78 -15.27
CA ALA A 17 51.02 39.19 -16.57
C ALA A 17 51.21 38.03 -17.57
N ALA A 18 50.16 37.29 -17.87
CA ALA A 18 50.12 36.39 -19.03
C ALA A 18 48.72 35.94 -19.39
N VAL A 19 47.78 36.84 -19.69
CA VAL A 19 46.59 36.52 -20.50
C VAL A 19 46.16 37.75 -21.27
N ALA A 20 46.86 38.02 -22.35
CA ALA A 20 46.35 38.87 -23.42
C ALA A 20 46.55 38.11 -24.73
N GLY A 21 45.50 37.55 -25.27
CA GLY A 21 45.48 37.05 -26.62
C GLY A 21 45.02 35.61 -26.79
N LEU A 22 43.75 35.33 -26.57
CA LEU A 22 43.04 34.25 -27.25
C LEU A 22 41.60 34.67 -27.51
N SER A 23 41.28 34.72 -28.79
CA SER A 23 40.00 35.08 -29.37
C SER A 23 38.81 34.37 -28.79
N LEU A 24 37.73 35.10 -28.59
CA LEU A 24 36.37 34.57 -28.25
C LEU A 24 35.93 33.61 -29.37
N SER A 25 36.01 32.31 -29.10
CA SER A 25 35.16 31.32 -29.70
C SER A 25 34.07 31.01 -28.67
N ALA A 26 32.81 31.28 -29.02
CA ALA A 26 31.66 31.01 -28.19
C ALA A 26 31.57 29.50 -27.84
N LEU A 27 32.07 29.10 -26.69
CA LEU A 27 31.67 27.86 -26.08
C LEU A 27 30.36 28.14 -25.34
N GLN A 28 29.25 27.68 -25.92
CA GLN A 28 28.02 27.48 -25.19
C GLN A 28 28.32 26.41 -24.12
N ILE A 29 28.61 26.88 -22.93
CA ILE A 29 28.56 26.02 -21.75
C ILE A 29 27.07 25.79 -21.50
N THR A 30 26.55 24.67 -21.99
CA THR A 30 25.33 24.11 -21.43
C THR A 30 25.58 23.94 -19.93
N GLU A 31 24.91 24.72 -19.11
CA GLU A 31 24.79 24.47 -17.68
C GLU A 31 24.13 23.10 -17.49
N ALA A 32 24.90 22.04 -17.57
CA ALA A 32 24.58 20.83 -16.87
C ALA A 32 24.68 21.21 -15.39
N ALA A 33 23.54 21.47 -14.76
CA ALA A 33 23.46 21.62 -13.32
C ALA A 33 24.13 20.39 -12.70
N ALA A 34 25.38 20.52 -12.30
CA ALA A 34 26.05 19.53 -11.50
C ALA A 34 25.27 19.45 -10.20
N GLN A 35 24.39 18.45 -10.10
CA GLN A 35 23.77 18.09 -8.83
C GLN A 35 24.94 17.78 -7.88
N ALA A 36 25.20 18.74 -7.00
CA ALA A 36 26.15 18.56 -5.93
C ALA A 36 25.70 17.33 -5.12
N ALA A 37 26.56 16.33 -5.02
CA ALA A 37 26.31 15.21 -4.14
C ALA A 37 26.04 15.74 -2.72
N PRO A 38 24.98 15.27 -2.03
CA PRO A 38 24.69 15.76 -0.70
C PRO A 38 25.88 15.51 0.22
N ALA A 39 26.17 16.48 1.09
CA ALA A 39 27.22 16.34 2.07
C ALA A 39 26.97 15.11 2.95
N PRO A 40 27.99 14.36 3.36
CA PRO A 40 27.82 13.19 4.22
C PRO A 40 27.06 13.59 5.48
N GLY A 41 25.85 13.01 5.69
CA GLY A 41 25.00 13.26 6.85
C GLY A 41 23.99 14.42 6.73
N GLY A 42 23.86 15.08 5.58
CA GLY A 42 22.84 16.09 5.33
C GLY A 42 21.52 15.53 4.78
N LEU A 43 20.37 16.19 5.09
CA LEU A 43 19.11 15.93 4.41
C LEU A 43 19.17 16.52 3.00
N ALA A 44 18.71 15.77 2.00
CA ALA A 44 18.59 16.24 0.63
C ALA A 44 17.10 16.32 0.25
N GLU A 45 16.76 17.33 -0.54
CA GLU A 45 15.44 17.37 -1.17
C GLU A 45 15.29 16.25 -2.18
N THR A 46 14.15 15.57 -2.13
CA THR A 46 13.79 14.56 -3.11
C THR A 46 12.52 14.98 -3.86
N GLU A 47 12.45 14.62 -5.12
CA GLU A 47 11.25 14.86 -5.91
C GLU A 47 10.05 14.11 -5.30
N LEU A 48 9.00 14.84 -4.98
CA LEU A 48 7.78 14.27 -4.41
C LEU A 48 7.01 13.50 -5.48
N ARG A 49 6.58 12.29 -5.14
CA ARG A 49 5.68 11.52 -6.02
C ARG A 49 4.33 12.23 -6.13
N LYS A 50 3.87 12.42 -7.35
CA LYS A 50 2.51 12.89 -7.63
C LYS A 50 1.52 11.73 -7.41
N ILE A 51 0.92 11.68 -6.23
CA ILE A 51 -0.12 10.71 -5.89
C ILE A 51 -1.45 11.46 -5.85
N THR A 52 -2.48 10.93 -6.53
CA THR A 52 -3.83 11.49 -6.44
C THR A 52 -4.37 11.24 -5.03
N PRO A 53 -4.72 12.27 -4.26
CA PRO A 53 -5.33 12.11 -2.94
C PRO A 53 -6.62 11.30 -3.01
N LEU A 54 -6.90 10.53 -1.94
CA LEU A 54 -8.21 9.91 -1.78
C LEU A 54 -9.25 11.02 -1.45
N PRO A 55 -10.42 11.00 -2.10
CA PRO A 55 -11.52 11.85 -1.70
C PRO A 55 -12.10 11.31 -0.38
N LEU A 56 -11.85 11.98 0.73
CA LEU A 56 -12.38 11.61 2.03
C LEU A 56 -13.37 12.67 2.53
N ASN A 57 -14.37 12.21 3.28
CA ASN A 57 -15.26 13.07 4.04
C ASN A 57 -14.50 13.74 5.21
N ALA A 58 -15.10 14.75 5.83
CA ALA A 58 -14.49 15.46 6.94
C ALA A 58 -14.17 14.58 8.17
N ASP A 59 -14.91 13.47 8.34
CA ASP A 59 -14.69 12.48 9.40
C ASP A 59 -13.66 11.40 9.03
N GLY A 60 -13.05 11.50 7.85
CA GLY A 60 -12.06 10.56 7.34
C GLY A 60 -12.65 9.30 6.69
N SER A 61 -13.98 9.16 6.64
CA SER A 61 -14.65 8.08 5.90
C SER A 61 -14.54 8.28 4.38
N ALA A 62 -14.75 7.22 3.61
CA ALA A 62 -14.86 7.31 2.16
C ALA A 62 -16.27 7.77 1.74
N PRO A 63 -16.42 8.64 0.74
CA PRO A 63 -17.72 8.91 0.14
C PRO A 63 -18.37 7.63 -0.37
N GLU A 64 -19.66 7.46 -0.08
CA GLU A 64 -20.48 6.43 -0.71
C GLU A 64 -21.15 7.03 -1.95
N HIS A 65 -21.19 6.25 -3.01
CA HIS A 65 -21.76 6.64 -4.30
C HIS A 65 -23.12 6.01 -4.54
N PRO A 66 -24.00 6.63 -5.32
CA PRO A 66 -25.25 5.99 -5.74
C PRO A 66 -24.97 4.68 -6.50
N PRO A 67 -25.85 3.66 -6.37
CA PRO A 67 -25.67 2.38 -7.05
C PRO A 67 -25.48 2.49 -8.58
N GLY A 68 -26.09 3.49 -9.21
CA GLY A 68 -25.97 3.74 -10.65
C GLY A 68 -24.58 4.21 -11.11
N GLU A 69 -23.70 4.62 -10.20
CA GLU A 69 -22.33 5.00 -10.51
C GLU A 69 -21.35 3.80 -10.48
N ALA A 70 -21.82 2.63 -10.05
CA ALA A 70 -20.99 1.44 -10.03
C ALA A 70 -20.59 1.01 -11.45
N GLY A 71 -19.30 0.98 -11.70
CA GLY A 71 -18.70 0.65 -13.00
C GLY A 71 -17.64 -0.44 -12.89
N SER A 72 -16.63 -0.38 -13.74
CA SER A 72 -15.52 -1.34 -13.75
C SER A 72 -14.29 -0.81 -13.03
N ILE A 73 -13.44 -1.74 -12.57
CA ILE A 73 -12.10 -1.40 -12.08
C ILE A 73 -11.14 -1.40 -13.27
N THR A 74 -10.48 -0.26 -13.50
CA THR A 74 -9.42 -0.17 -14.51
C THR A 74 -8.11 -0.64 -13.95
N GLY A 75 -7.42 -1.52 -14.68
CA GLY A 75 -6.13 -2.06 -14.29
C GLY A 75 -6.19 -3.18 -13.23
N VAL A 76 -5.12 -3.92 -13.17
CA VAL A 76 -4.92 -5.03 -12.22
C VAL A 76 -3.53 -4.90 -11.60
N LEU A 77 -3.43 -5.14 -10.31
CA LEU A 77 -2.15 -5.17 -9.61
C LEU A 77 -2.14 -6.35 -8.63
N TRP A 78 -1.23 -7.30 -8.85
CA TRP A 78 -0.82 -8.31 -7.90
C TRP A 78 0.61 -8.04 -7.42
N ARG A 79 0.94 -8.44 -6.20
CA ARG A 79 2.30 -8.26 -5.66
C ARG A 79 3.30 -9.21 -6.28
N THR A 80 2.86 -10.40 -6.67
CA THR A 80 3.66 -11.41 -7.34
C THR A 80 3.66 -11.19 -8.85
N ARG A 81 4.49 -10.26 -9.38
CA ARG A 81 4.72 -10.03 -10.82
C ARG A 81 3.44 -9.92 -11.65
N ASN A 82 2.35 -9.40 -11.08
CA ASN A 82 1.01 -9.34 -11.69
C ASN A 82 0.41 -10.69 -12.11
N GLN A 83 0.93 -11.80 -11.60
CA GLN A 83 0.34 -13.11 -11.82
C GLN A 83 -0.79 -13.35 -10.83
N THR A 84 -1.93 -13.76 -11.34
CA THR A 84 -3.04 -14.24 -10.53
C THR A 84 -2.62 -15.58 -9.91
N PRO A 85 -2.72 -15.77 -8.58
CA PRO A 85 -2.35 -17.05 -7.96
C PRO A 85 -3.24 -18.18 -8.45
N ASP A 86 -2.70 -19.40 -8.49
CA ASP A 86 -3.46 -20.61 -8.83
C ASP A 86 -4.15 -21.16 -7.58
N ILE A 87 -5.39 -20.74 -7.37
CA ILE A 87 -6.24 -21.16 -6.24
C ILE A 87 -7.67 -21.39 -6.72
N ASP A 88 -8.49 -22.02 -5.88
CA ASP A 88 -9.93 -22.09 -6.10
C ASP A 88 -10.55 -20.69 -5.85
N PHE A 89 -11.11 -20.10 -6.88
CA PHE A 89 -11.73 -18.78 -6.83
C PHE A 89 -13.23 -18.80 -6.50
N ASP A 90 -13.85 -19.96 -6.38
CA ASP A 90 -15.24 -20.05 -5.96
C ASP A 90 -15.37 -19.75 -4.46
N TYR A 91 -15.97 -18.59 -4.14
CA TYR A 91 -16.16 -18.17 -2.75
C TYR A 91 -16.97 -19.17 -1.93
N ARG A 92 -17.82 -20.02 -2.56
CA ARG A 92 -18.61 -21.06 -1.87
C ARG A 92 -17.74 -22.19 -1.33
N ARG A 93 -16.55 -22.37 -1.89
CA ARG A 93 -15.58 -23.42 -1.51
C ARG A 93 -14.38 -22.88 -0.76
N MET A 94 -14.35 -21.57 -0.46
CA MET A 94 -13.24 -20.97 0.24
C MET A 94 -12.95 -21.63 1.58
N LYS A 95 -11.67 -21.73 1.92
CA LYS A 95 -11.16 -22.17 3.21
C LYS A 95 -10.12 -21.19 3.67
N ILE A 96 -10.37 -20.53 4.81
CA ILE A 96 -9.53 -19.47 5.36
C ILE A 96 -9.10 -19.88 6.75
N LYS A 97 -7.82 -19.87 7.01
CA LYS A 97 -7.31 -20.10 8.36
C LYS A 97 -7.66 -18.92 9.25
N LEU A 98 -8.33 -19.20 10.36
CA LEU A 98 -8.61 -18.26 11.43
C LEU A 98 -7.75 -18.58 12.63
N ASP A 99 -6.98 -17.61 13.11
CA ASP A 99 -6.12 -17.74 14.28
C ASP A 99 -6.42 -16.63 15.29
N GLY A 100 -7.15 -16.97 16.34
CA GLY A 100 -7.53 -16.03 17.40
C GLY A 100 -6.39 -15.66 18.33
N ARG A 101 -5.30 -16.42 18.36
CA ARG A 101 -4.11 -16.21 19.22
C ARG A 101 -4.44 -15.85 20.69
N GLY A 102 -5.51 -16.44 21.23
CA GLY A 102 -5.99 -16.13 22.57
C GLY A 102 -6.70 -14.79 22.71
N THR A 103 -6.88 -14.03 21.63
CA THR A 103 -7.58 -12.73 21.60
C THR A 103 -8.92 -12.79 20.84
N ALA A 104 -9.27 -13.93 20.27
CA ALA A 104 -10.60 -14.25 19.78
C ALA A 104 -11.00 -15.65 20.28
N LYS A 105 -12.31 -15.88 20.44
CA LYS A 105 -12.85 -17.14 20.97
C LYS A 105 -12.68 -18.30 20.01
N LEU A 106 -12.77 -18.02 18.69
CA LEU A 106 -12.75 -19.04 17.65
C LEU A 106 -11.40 -19.05 16.93
N SER A 107 -10.95 -20.25 16.57
CA SER A 107 -9.80 -20.54 15.70
C SER A 107 -10.10 -21.78 14.89
N GLY A 108 -9.49 -21.91 13.69
CA GLY A 108 -9.66 -23.09 12.84
C GLY A 108 -9.81 -22.72 11.37
N THR A 109 -10.59 -23.50 10.62
CA THR A 109 -10.88 -23.25 9.20
C THR A 109 -12.23 -22.57 9.07
N LEU A 110 -12.21 -21.33 8.60
CA LEU A 110 -13.39 -20.55 8.24
C LEU A 110 -13.83 -20.93 6.83
N THR A 111 -15.13 -21.18 6.65
CA THR A 111 -15.74 -21.52 5.37
C THR A 111 -16.82 -20.51 4.98
N PHE A 112 -17.32 -20.57 3.74
CA PHE A 112 -18.38 -19.65 3.32
C PHE A 112 -19.66 -19.78 4.19
N PRO A 113 -20.17 -20.99 4.56
CA PRO A 113 -21.30 -21.14 5.49
C PRO A 113 -21.12 -20.41 6.83
N ASP A 114 -19.88 -20.17 7.27
CA ASP A 114 -19.64 -19.42 8.51
C ASP A 114 -19.81 -17.91 8.34
N ILE A 115 -19.56 -17.41 7.14
CA ILE A 115 -19.64 -15.98 6.81
C ILE A 115 -21.04 -15.62 6.30
N GLU A 116 -21.67 -16.44 5.46
CA GLU A 116 -22.95 -16.10 4.81
C GLU A 116 -24.12 -15.93 5.77
N LYS A 117 -24.05 -16.51 6.97
CA LYS A 117 -25.04 -16.33 8.04
C LYS A 117 -24.96 -14.98 8.74
N LEU A 118 -23.88 -14.23 8.52
CA LEU A 118 -23.72 -12.90 9.09
C LEU A 118 -24.52 -11.86 8.28
N PRO A 119 -24.85 -10.71 8.89
CA PRO A 119 -25.59 -9.67 8.19
C PRO A 119 -24.89 -9.22 6.90
N ARG A 120 -25.54 -9.47 5.75
CA ARG A 120 -25.02 -9.06 4.45
C ARG A 120 -25.07 -7.53 4.32
N HIS A 121 -24.01 -6.95 3.81
CA HIS A 121 -23.87 -5.52 3.57
C HIS A 121 -23.38 -5.25 2.15
N SER A 122 -23.85 -4.14 1.58
CA SER A 122 -23.36 -3.64 0.29
C SER A 122 -23.07 -2.16 0.39
N GLN A 123 -22.01 -1.72 -0.30
CA GLN A 123 -21.66 -0.30 -0.40
C GLN A 123 -21.01 -0.03 -1.78
N VAL A 124 -21.22 1.17 -2.30
CA VAL A 124 -20.59 1.64 -3.54
C VAL A 124 -19.53 2.66 -3.20
N THR A 125 -18.28 2.30 -3.41
CA THR A 125 -17.15 3.15 -3.01
C THR A 125 -16.07 3.16 -4.07
N LEU A 126 -15.24 4.19 -4.05
CA LEU A 126 -14.05 4.28 -4.90
C LEU A 126 -12.97 3.32 -4.40
N LEU A 127 -12.54 2.40 -5.25
CA LEU A 127 -11.24 1.74 -5.11
C LEU A 127 -10.20 2.58 -5.84
N GLN A 128 -9.16 3.01 -5.15
CA GLN A 128 -8.06 3.76 -5.74
C GLN A 128 -6.71 3.24 -5.20
N CYS A 129 -5.79 2.97 -6.11
CA CYS A 129 -4.39 2.70 -5.77
C CYS A 129 -3.62 4.02 -5.59
N GLY A 130 -2.43 3.97 -4.96
CA GLY A 130 -1.49 5.09 -4.95
C GLY A 130 -0.87 5.39 -6.32
N ALA A 131 -0.92 4.42 -7.26
CA ALA A 131 -0.66 4.62 -8.68
C ALA A 131 -1.97 5.01 -9.41
N PRO A 132 -1.92 5.52 -10.67
CA PRO A 132 -3.12 5.87 -11.42
C PRO A 132 -4.14 4.74 -11.56
N THR A 133 -3.68 3.49 -11.60
CA THR A 133 -4.48 2.26 -11.64
C THR A 133 -3.95 1.23 -10.64
N PRO A 134 -4.78 0.28 -10.13
CA PRO A 134 -6.21 0.13 -10.41
C PRO A 134 -7.08 1.21 -9.74
N ARG A 135 -8.16 1.59 -10.42
CA ARG A 135 -9.14 2.56 -9.94
C ARG A 135 -10.53 2.25 -10.48
N GLY A 136 -11.58 2.48 -9.67
CA GLY A 136 -12.97 2.36 -10.09
C GLY A 136 -13.95 2.57 -8.96
N ILE A 137 -15.10 3.17 -9.25
CA ILE A 137 -16.25 3.19 -8.33
C ILE A 137 -17.00 1.89 -8.56
N VAL A 138 -17.16 1.09 -7.51
CA VAL A 138 -17.75 -0.26 -7.63
C VAL A 138 -18.59 -0.59 -6.41
N LYS A 139 -19.56 -1.48 -6.61
CA LYS A 139 -20.38 -2.04 -5.54
C LYS A 139 -19.72 -3.27 -4.97
N TRP A 140 -19.36 -3.21 -3.71
CA TRP A 140 -18.90 -4.35 -2.92
C TRP A 140 -20.05 -4.95 -2.15
N THR A 141 -20.14 -6.29 -2.11
CA THR A 141 -21.11 -7.01 -1.28
C THR A 141 -20.40 -8.11 -0.50
N GLY A 142 -20.71 -8.18 0.79
CA GLY A 142 -20.10 -9.09 1.73
C GLY A 142 -20.63 -8.93 3.14
N VAL A 143 -19.77 -8.97 4.14
CA VAL A 143 -20.10 -8.72 5.56
C VAL A 143 -19.16 -7.65 6.11
N ARG A 144 -19.65 -6.82 7.01
CA ARG A 144 -18.77 -5.88 7.72
C ARG A 144 -17.75 -6.64 8.54
N PHE A 145 -16.52 -6.17 8.54
CA PHE A 145 -15.47 -6.80 9.35
C PHE A 145 -15.84 -6.79 10.84
N SER A 146 -16.50 -5.74 11.30
CA SER A 146 -16.99 -5.64 12.68
C SER A 146 -17.98 -6.75 13.05
N GLU A 147 -18.88 -7.15 12.16
CA GLU A 147 -19.80 -8.28 12.40
C GLU A 147 -19.05 -9.62 12.40
N PHE A 148 -18.10 -9.78 11.49
CA PHE A 148 -17.22 -10.94 11.50
C PHE A 148 -16.40 -11.04 12.80
N ALA A 149 -15.75 -9.95 13.22
CA ALA A 149 -14.96 -9.92 14.45
C ALA A 149 -15.78 -10.26 15.70
N LYS A 150 -17.02 -9.74 15.78
CA LYS A 150 -17.97 -10.11 16.85
C LYS A 150 -18.31 -11.60 16.80
N ALA A 151 -18.61 -12.13 15.60
CA ALA A 151 -19.02 -13.53 15.43
C ALA A 151 -17.90 -14.50 15.84
N VAL A 152 -16.63 -14.20 15.54
CA VAL A 152 -15.50 -15.01 15.98
C VAL A 152 -15.10 -14.73 17.44
N GLY A 153 -15.76 -13.79 18.09
CA GLY A 153 -15.55 -13.45 19.50
C GLY A 153 -14.24 -12.74 19.77
N ALA A 154 -13.83 -11.83 18.88
CA ALA A 154 -12.70 -10.96 19.12
C ALA A 154 -12.91 -10.15 20.40
N GLN A 155 -11.92 -10.18 21.30
CA GLN A 155 -11.98 -9.54 22.60
C GLN A 155 -11.57 -8.06 22.49
N SER A 156 -11.95 -7.26 23.50
CA SER A 156 -11.62 -5.82 23.53
C SER A 156 -10.13 -5.53 23.54
N PHE A 157 -9.31 -6.48 23.94
CA PHE A 157 -7.85 -6.39 23.93
C PHE A 157 -7.18 -6.97 22.68
N ALA A 158 -7.96 -7.43 21.69
CA ALA A 158 -7.45 -7.70 20.36
C ALA A 158 -7.19 -6.35 19.67
N ASN A 159 -5.95 -5.90 19.63
CA ASN A 159 -5.61 -4.57 19.13
C ASN A 159 -5.27 -4.57 17.63
N TYR A 160 -4.88 -5.74 17.07
CA TYR A 160 -4.44 -5.85 15.68
C TYR A 160 -5.02 -7.08 15.00
N GLY A 161 -5.30 -6.94 13.70
CA GLY A 161 -5.61 -8.03 12.79
C GLY A 161 -4.54 -8.14 11.69
N ARG A 162 -4.03 -9.35 11.45
CA ARG A 162 -3.24 -9.70 10.26
C ARG A 162 -4.10 -10.46 9.30
N LEU A 163 -4.11 -10.02 8.05
CA LEU A 163 -4.71 -10.77 6.95
C LEU A 163 -3.62 -11.12 5.94
N VAL A 164 -3.65 -12.36 5.45
CA VAL A 164 -2.67 -12.88 4.49
C VAL A 164 -3.41 -13.28 3.22
N GLY A 165 -2.90 -12.87 2.08
CA GLY A 165 -3.39 -13.24 0.75
C GLY A 165 -2.69 -14.48 0.20
N SER A 166 -3.30 -15.11 -0.80
CA SER A 166 -2.77 -16.31 -1.45
C SER A 166 -1.45 -16.09 -2.20
N ASP A 167 -1.15 -14.83 -2.56
CA ASP A 167 0.12 -14.43 -3.16
C ASP A 167 1.20 -14.12 -2.10
N GLY A 168 0.91 -14.44 -0.82
CA GLY A 168 1.78 -14.18 0.31
C GLY A 168 1.80 -12.72 0.77
N TYR A 169 1.17 -11.77 0.04
CA TYR A 169 1.02 -10.41 0.53
C TYR A 169 0.20 -10.40 1.81
N PHE A 170 0.60 -9.62 2.77
CA PHE A 170 -0.13 -9.47 4.03
C PHE A 170 -0.26 -8.02 4.43
N ILE A 171 -1.24 -7.76 5.26
CA ILE A 171 -1.40 -6.48 5.92
C ILE A 171 -1.60 -6.72 7.41
N ASP A 172 -1.06 -5.82 8.20
CA ASP A 172 -1.37 -5.63 9.61
C ASP A 172 -2.16 -4.34 9.74
N GLU A 173 -3.34 -4.42 10.35
CA GLU A 173 -4.18 -3.27 10.64
C GLU A 173 -4.57 -3.25 12.11
N ASP A 174 -4.69 -2.05 12.66
CA ASP A 174 -5.29 -1.88 13.98
C ASP A 174 -6.78 -2.19 13.94
N MET A 175 -7.29 -2.68 15.08
CA MET A 175 -8.70 -3.03 15.18
C MET A 175 -9.62 -1.82 15.09
N ALA A 176 -9.18 -0.60 15.42
CA ALA A 176 -9.99 0.60 15.24
C ALA A 176 -10.28 0.82 13.76
N THR A 177 -9.27 0.66 12.89
CA THR A 177 -9.46 0.67 11.43
C THR A 177 -10.36 -0.47 10.97
N LEU A 178 -10.09 -1.72 11.38
CA LEU A 178 -10.85 -2.89 10.93
C LEU A 178 -12.32 -2.86 11.38
N MET A 179 -12.61 -2.30 12.54
CA MET A 179 -13.98 -2.18 13.08
C MET A 179 -14.76 -1.00 12.49
N HIS A 180 -14.14 -0.16 11.66
CA HIS A 180 -14.83 0.94 11.00
C HIS A 180 -16.02 0.44 10.17
N PRO A 181 -17.18 1.11 10.18
CA PRO A 181 -18.41 0.65 9.52
C PRO A 181 -18.28 0.35 8.02
N GLN A 182 -17.35 0.99 7.32
CA GLN A 182 -17.12 0.77 5.89
C GLN A 182 -16.11 -0.35 5.58
N VAL A 183 -15.46 -0.94 6.59
CA VAL A 183 -14.52 -2.04 6.36
C VAL A 183 -15.28 -3.36 6.28
N MET A 184 -15.03 -4.13 5.19
CA MET A 184 -15.77 -5.34 4.94
C MET A 184 -14.93 -6.45 4.31
N LEU A 185 -15.38 -7.68 4.51
CA LEU A 185 -14.96 -8.87 3.79
C LEU A 185 -15.95 -9.07 2.64
N ALA A 186 -15.50 -8.88 1.39
CA ALA A 186 -16.35 -8.92 0.21
C ALA A 186 -16.08 -10.16 -0.64
N TRP A 187 -17.15 -10.76 -1.19
CA TRP A 187 -17.09 -11.86 -2.16
C TRP A 187 -17.85 -11.58 -3.45
N LEU A 188 -18.64 -10.48 -3.52
CA LEU A 188 -19.25 -10.01 -4.75
C LEU A 188 -18.74 -8.61 -5.12
N LEU A 189 -18.63 -8.38 -6.42
CA LEU A 189 -18.32 -7.12 -7.07
C LEU A 189 -19.40 -6.84 -8.11
N ASN A 190 -20.12 -5.72 -7.99
CA ASN A 190 -21.25 -5.38 -8.87
C ASN A 190 -22.26 -6.54 -9.01
N ASP A 191 -22.63 -7.13 -7.86
CA ASP A 191 -23.54 -8.26 -7.72
C ASP A 191 -23.12 -9.58 -8.37
N GLN A 192 -21.90 -9.66 -8.89
CA GLN A 192 -21.30 -10.88 -9.45
C GLN A 192 -20.17 -11.38 -8.55
N PRO A 193 -19.83 -12.68 -8.58
CA PRO A 193 -18.63 -13.17 -7.91
C PRO A 193 -17.41 -12.31 -8.29
N ILE A 194 -16.58 -11.98 -7.32
CA ILE A 194 -15.35 -11.25 -7.58
C ILE A 194 -14.50 -12.05 -8.58
N LEU A 195 -14.01 -11.37 -9.62
CA LEU A 195 -13.11 -11.99 -10.57
C LEU A 195 -11.74 -12.30 -9.93
N PRO A 196 -11.03 -13.34 -10.38
CA PRO A 196 -9.71 -13.70 -9.88
C PRO A 196 -8.76 -12.49 -9.76
N GLN A 197 -8.63 -11.69 -10.83
CA GLN A 197 -7.76 -10.51 -10.85
C GLN A 197 -8.16 -9.43 -9.84
N HIS A 198 -9.38 -9.43 -9.34
CA HIS A 198 -9.88 -8.46 -8.37
C HIS A 198 -9.93 -9.00 -6.94
N GLY A 199 -9.46 -10.24 -6.72
CA GLY A 199 -9.20 -10.78 -5.40
C GLY A 199 -10.21 -11.78 -4.87
N ALA A 200 -10.86 -12.58 -5.79
CA ALA A 200 -11.59 -13.77 -5.37
C ALA A 200 -10.68 -14.74 -4.58
N PRO A 201 -11.23 -15.62 -3.73
CA PRO A 201 -12.65 -15.79 -3.41
C PRO A 201 -13.19 -14.79 -2.37
N LEU A 202 -12.34 -14.20 -1.55
CA LEU A 202 -12.66 -13.22 -0.50
C LEU A 202 -11.60 -12.13 -0.45
N ARG A 203 -12.02 -10.89 -0.35
CA ARG A 203 -11.10 -9.78 -0.18
C ARG A 203 -11.51 -8.86 0.97
N LEU A 204 -10.52 -8.17 1.53
CA LEU A 204 -10.75 -7.03 2.40
C LEU A 204 -11.00 -5.77 1.55
N VAL A 205 -11.91 -4.93 2.02
CA VAL A 205 -12.17 -3.61 1.45
C VAL A 205 -12.06 -2.58 2.58
N ILE A 206 -11.13 -1.65 2.43
CA ILE A 206 -10.94 -0.47 3.29
C ILE A 206 -11.02 0.76 2.37
N PRO A 207 -12.21 1.34 2.15
CA PRO A 207 -12.40 2.33 1.09
C PRO A 207 -11.72 3.68 1.36
N PHE A 208 -11.46 4.02 2.61
CA PHE A 208 -10.74 5.23 3.03
C PHE A 208 -9.21 5.06 3.08
N ARG A 209 -8.69 3.96 2.52
CA ARG A 209 -7.26 3.69 2.33
C ARG A 209 -6.97 3.35 0.88
N TYR A 210 -5.75 3.62 0.42
CA TYR A 210 -5.33 3.18 -0.91
C TYR A 210 -5.45 1.67 -1.07
N GLY A 211 -5.76 1.21 -2.29
CA GLY A 211 -6.07 -0.18 -2.61
C GLY A 211 -5.06 -1.22 -2.15
N ALA A 212 -3.82 -0.83 -1.87
CA ALA A 212 -2.82 -1.72 -1.25
C ALA A 212 -3.24 -2.24 0.13
N ARG A 213 -4.12 -1.52 0.84
CA ARG A 213 -4.66 -1.96 2.14
C ARG A 213 -5.92 -2.82 2.01
N SER A 214 -6.49 -2.91 0.81
CA SER A 214 -7.64 -3.75 0.49
C SER A 214 -7.17 -5.11 -0.03
N LEU A 215 -6.76 -6.00 0.88
CA LEU A 215 -6.10 -7.27 0.59
C LEU A 215 -6.96 -8.18 -0.27
N LYS A 216 -6.34 -8.83 -1.27
CA LYS A 216 -6.96 -9.79 -2.19
C LYS A 216 -6.79 -11.24 -1.74
N ALA A 217 -7.73 -12.10 -2.14
CA ALA A 217 -7.63 -13.57 -2.04
C ALA A 217 -7.15 -14.03 -0.65
N ILE A 218 -7.89 -13.66 0.38
CA ILE A 218 -7.54 -13.93 1.78
C ILE A 218 -7.47 -15.43 2.03
N THR A 219 -6.36 -15.87 2.63
CA THR A 219 -6.12 -17.27 3.05
C THR A 219 -5.98 -17.42 4.55
N GLU A 220 -5.64 -16.33 5.26
CA GLU A 220 -5.52 -16.35 6.72
C GLU A 220 -5.99 -15.02 7.31
N ILE A 221 -6.65 -15.10 8.46
CA ILE A 221 -7.00 -13.98 9.34
C ILE A 221 -6.55 -14.33 10.74
N ALA A 222 -5.73 -13.48 11.35
CA ALA A 222 -5.24 -13.65 12.71
C ALA A 222 -5.46 -12.39 13.54
N PHE A 223 -5.70 -12.57 14.85
CA PHE A 223 -5.85 -11.48 15.81
C PHE A 223 -4.73 -11.53 16.85
N THR A 224 -4.37 -10.38 17.42
CA THR A 224 -3.40 -10.30 18.52
C THR A 224 -3.62 -9.05 19.38
N ALA A 225 -3.23 -9.14 20.66
CA ALA A 225 -3.20 -8.01 21.58
C ALA A 225 -1.98 -7.11 21.37
N THR A 226 -0.88 -7.69 20.90
CA THR A 226 0.39 -7.00 20.63
C THR A 226 0.61 -6.90 19.11
N THR A 227 1.73 -6.33 18.71
CA THR A 227 2.11 -6.35 17.29
C THR A 227 2.44 -7.77 16.82
N PHE A 228 2.25 -8.03 15.56
CA PHE A 228 2.70 -9.29 14.97
C PHE A 228 4.22 -9.33 14.86
N THR A 229 4.79 -10.51 15.03
CA THR A 229 6.20 -10.73 14.69
C THR A 229 6.39 -10.36 13.20
N PRO A 230 7.42 -9.56 12.86
CA PRO A 230 7.72 -9.25 11.48
C PRO A 230 7.82 -10.54 10.66
N GLN A 231 7.11 -10.58 9.56
CA GLN A 231 7.31 -11.66 8.59
C GLN A 231 8.67 -11.47 7.93
N LYS A 232 9.25 -12.57 7.45
CA LYS A 232 10.43 -12.45 6.58
C LYS A 232 10.12 -11.45 5.49
N PRO A 233 11.08 -10.61 5.10
CA PRO A 233 10.89 -9.71 3.97
C PRO A 233 10.31 -10.48 2.80
N TRP A 234 9.41 -9.86 2.07
CA TRP A 234 8.96 -10.37 0.80
C TRP A 234 10.15 -10.95 0.04
N PRO A 235 10.02 -12.09 -0.61
CA PRO A 235 10.99 -12.49 -1.60
C PRO A 235 11.05 -11.37 -2.64
N THR A 236 11.95 -10.44 -2.45
CA THR A 236 12.31 -9.51 -3.51
C THR A 236 13.12 -10.34 -4.47
N ASP A 237 12.45 -11.03 -5.39
CA ASP A 237 13.08 -11.52 -6.60
C ASP A 237 13.54 -10.31 -7.42
N ARG A 238 14.53 -9.65 -6.87
CA ARG A 238 15.43 -8.80 -7.62
C ARG A 238 16.62 -9.67 -7.98
N GLY A 239 16.43 -10.54 -8.95
CA GLY A 239 17.48 -11.10 -9.75
C GLY A 239 17.61 -10.27 -11.01
#